data_23735ed711c1448acf5929a4ddce5a25
#
_entry.id   23735ed711c1448acf5929a4ddce5a25
#
_cell.length_a   1.000
_cell.length_b   1.000
_cell.length_c   1.000
_cell.angle_alpha   90.00
_cell.angle_beta   90.00
_cell.angle_gamma   90.00
#
_symmetry.space_group_name_H-M   'P 1'
#
loop_
_entity.id
_entity.type
_entity.pdbx_description
1 polymer ?
#
loop_
_entity_poly.entity_id
_entity_poly.type
_entity_poly.pdbx_seq_one_letter_code
_entity_poly.pdbx_strand_id
1 'polypeptide(L)'
;YVDSFVEGIENGGFGTLYEDMPVYEQSYEDLTFRVIRADDKVISLSWGLEGYDQGAHGWYTLYYMNYYTQTGERITFDSLGSGFRDKALELVTAKAAEMQAKEDCFFNDYEKSIKLVVLDGTEDLNAIYQEIYGPDIAGTDNGPADPTFYITEDGFVFESGQYVLQSYAVGIVDFEIPAADFGDDLTADIF
;
A
#
# COMPACT_ATOMS: atom_id res chain seq x y z
N TYR A 1 -0.55 7.77 15.70
CA TYR A 1 -1.02 8.25 14.38
C TYR A 1 -2.24 9.18 14.53
N VAL A 2 -3.33 8.75 15.20
CA VAL A 2 -4.52 9.62 15.39
C VAL A 2 -4.16 10.89 16.14
N ASP A 3 -3.35 10.77 17.21
CA ASP A 3 -2.97 11.94 18.02
C ASP A 3 -2.07 12.91 17.23
N SER A 4 -1.13 12.40 16.43
CA SER A 4 -0.29 13.25 15.56
C SER A 4 -1.08 13.89 14.42
N PHE A 5 -2.10 13.22 13.92
CA PHE A 5 -3.00 13.75 12.90
C PHE A 5 -3.88 14.87 13.48
N VAL A 6 -4.48 14.66 14.67
CA VAL A 6 -5.28 15.68 15.35
C VAL A 6 -4.40 16.88 15.72
N GLU A 7 -3.21 16.66 16.26
CA GLU A 7 -2.25 17.71 16.58
C GLU A 7 -1.82 18.51 15.33
N GLY A 8 -1.65 17.82 14.18
CA GLY A 8 -1.38 18.46 12.89
C GLY A 8 -2.51 19.40 12.46
N ILE A 9 -3.78 18.98 12.60
CA ILE A 9 -4.96 19.82 12.30
C ILE A 9 -5.04 20.99 13.25
N GLU A 10 -4.90 20.76 14.56
CA GLU A 10 -5.03 21.82 15.60
C GLU A 10 -3.92 22.88 15.47
N ASN A 11 -2.72 22.50 15.02
CA ASN A 11 -1.60 23.42 14.84
C ASN A 11 -1.57 24.09 13.45
N GLY A 12 -2.57 23.86 12.59
CA GLY A 12 -2.63 24.43 11.24
C GLY A 12 -1.54 23.91 10.31
N GLY A 13 -0.98 22.72 10.61
CA GLY A 13 0.11 22.12 9.86
C GLY A 13 -0.28 21.51 8.51
N PHE A 14 -1.57 21.47 8.19
CA PHE A 14 -2.08 21.06 6.88
C PHE A 14 -2.48 22.32 6.09
N GLY A 15 -1.68 22.65 5.10
CA GLY A 15 -1.99 23.73 4.16
C GLY A 15 -1.69 25.12 4.68
N THR A 16 -0.46 25.56 4.60
CA THR A 16 -0.18 26.99 4.50
C THR A 16 -0.75 27.45 3.17
N LEU A 17 -2.00 27.90 3.21
CA LEU A 17 -2.55 28.68 2.12
C LEU A 17 -1.65 29.91 1.97
N TYR A 18 -0.93 29.98 0.86
CA TYR A 18 -0.24 31.20 0.47
C TYR A 18 -1.32 32.18 0.03
N GLU A 19 -1.77 33.04 0.95
CA GLU A 19 -2.90 33.97 0.76
C GLU A 19 -2.73 34.87 -0.47
N ASP A 20 -1.49 35.04 -0.94
CA ASP A 20 -1.15 35.90 -2.08
C ASP A 20 -1.03 35.15 -3.42
N MET A 21 -1.25 33.82 -3.46
CA MET A 21 -1.16 33.03 -4.69
C MET A 21 -2.52 32.90 -5.39
N PRO A 22 -2.56 32.90 -6.73
CA PRO A 22 -3.78 32.55 -7.46
C PRO A 22 -4.34 31.20 -7.01
N VAL A 23 -5.67 31.06 -6.94
CA VAL A 23 -6.34 29.85 -6.41
C VAL A 23 -5.88 28.56 -7.09
N TYR A 24 -5.53 28.62 -8.39
CA TYR A 24 -5.02 27.47 -9.16
C TYR A 24 -3.55 27.09 -8.85
N GLU A 25 -2.85 27.89 -8.04
CA GLU A 25 -1.47 27.64 -7.59
C GLU A 25 -1.42 27.26 -6.11
N GLN A 26 -2.57 27.12 -5.45
CA GLN A 26 -2.63 26.76 -4.03
C GLN A 26 -2.38 25.25 -3.84
N SER A 27 -1.57 24.91 -2.85
CA SER A 27 -1.43 23.54 -2.37
C SER A 27 -2.72 23.08 -1.70
N TYR A 28 -3.04 21.80 -1.82
CA TYR A 28 -4.15 21.17 -1.11
C TYR A 28 -3.78 19.77 -0.64
N GLU A 29 -4.46 19.33 0.41
CA GLU A 29 -4.44 17.95 0.88
C GLU A 29 -5.86 17.49 1.16
N ASP A 30 -6.24 16.33 0.66
CA ASP A 30 -7.53 15.70 0.89
C ASP A 30 -7.35 14.35 1.56
N LEU A 31 -8.20 14.05 2.54
CA LEU A 31 -8.24 12.76 3.24
C LEU A 31 -9.49 11.99 2.85
N THR A 32 -9.30 10.76 2.40
CA THR A 32 -10.39 9.82 2.16
C THR A 32 -10.32 8.64 3.11
N PHE A 33 -11.48 8.12 3.52
CA PHE A 33 -11.60 6.92 4.33
C PHE A 33 -12.64 5.99 3.72
N ARG A 34 -12.32 4.69 3.65
CA ARG A 34 -13.22 3.67 3.08
C ARG A 34 -13.27 2.43 3.95
N VAL A 35 -14.46 1.88 4.13
CA VAL A 35 -14.67 0.51 4.61
C VAL A 35 -14.74 -0.38 3.37
N ILE A 36 -13.75 -1.28 3.23
CA ILE A 36 -13.64 -2.20 2.09
C ILE A 36 -14.46 -3.46 2.38
N ARG A 37 -14.25 -4.03 3.57
CA ARG A 37 -14.98 -5.20 4.07
C ARG A 37 -15.23 -5.04 5.57
N ALA A 38 -16.43 -5.40 6.03
CA ALA A 38 -16.78 -5.44 7.44
C ALA A 38 -17.82 -6.52 7.67
N ASP A 39 -17.39 -7.68 8.15
CA ASP A 39 -18.24 -8.82 8.48
C ASP A 39 -17.83 -9.43 9.84
N ASP A 40 -18.30 -10.63 10.15
CA ASP A 40 -18.01 -11.33 11.40
C ASP A 40 -16.59 -11.91 11.48
N LYS A 41 -15.83 -11.93 10.38
CA LYS A 41 -14.48 -12.44 10.29
C LYS A 41 -13.43 -11.33 10.13
N VAL A 42 -13.68 -10.36 9.24
CA VAL A 42 -12.69 -9.35 8.82
C VAL A 42 -13.27 -7.95 8.84
N ILE A 43 -12.48 -7.00 9.33
CA ILE A 43 -12.61 -5.57 9.07
C ILE A 43 -11.41 -5.14 8.24
N SER A 44 -11.65 -4.73 6.99
CA SER A 44 -10.64 -4.19 6.08
C SER A 44 -10.99 -2.76 5.72
N LEU A 45 -10.06 -1.86 5.99
CA LEU A 45 -10.24 -0.41 5.85
C LEU A 45 -9.11 0.15 5.00
N SER A 46 -9.38 1.24 4.29
CA SER A 46 -8.33 2.08 3.74
C SER A 46 -8.55 3.54 4.09
N TRP A 47 -7.46 4.27 4.20
CA TRP A 47 -7.48 5.72 4.18
C TRP A 47 -6.41 6.24 3.25
N GLY A 48 -6.69 7.33 2.56
CA GLY A 48 -5.79 7.90 1.58
C GLY A 48 -5.60 9.37 1.81
N LEU A 49 -4.39 9.81 1.57
CA LEU A 49 -4.03 11.22 1.46
C LEU A 49 -3.70 11.49 0.00
N GLU A 50 -4.30 12.53 -0.56
CA GLU A 50 -3.89 13.08 -1.84
C GLU A 50 -3.62 14.57 -1.70
N GLY A 51 -2.70 15.08 -2.48
CA GLY A 51 -2.37 16.49 -2.41
C GLY A 51 -1.60 17.00 -3.61
N TYR A 52 -1.42 18.30 -3.63
CA TYR A 52 -0.63 19.00 -4.64
C TYR A 52 0.19 20.10 -3.98
N ASP A 53 1.51 20.01 -4.12
CA ASP A 53 2.49 20.93 -3.51
C ASP A 53 3.15 21.81 -4.57
N GLN A 54 2.42 22.19 -5.62
CA GLN A 54 2.88 23.04 -6.73
C GLN A 54 4.04 22.42 -7.54
N GLY A 55 4.17 21.08 -7.51
CA GLY A 55 5.11 20.33 -8.32
C GLY A 55 4.59 20.06 -9.74
N ALA A 56 5.24 19.14 -10.45
CA ALA A 56 4.83 18.73 -11.80
C ALA A 56 3.49 17.98 -11.78
N HIS A 57 3.10 17.37 -10.68
CA HIS A 57 1.85 16.65 -10.47
C HIS A 57 1.53 16.55 -8.98
N GLY A 58 0.31 16.14 -8.64
CA GLY A 58 -0.09 15.79 -7.28
C GLY A 58 0.60 14.52 -6.79
N TRP A 59 0.38 14.21 -5.53
CA TRP A 59 0.81 12.97 -4.91
C TRP A 59 -0.38 12.27 -4.25
N TYR A 60 -0.28 10.96 -4.07
CA TYR A 60 -1.30 10.14 -3.48
C TYR A 60 -0.67 9.00 -2.68
N THR A 61 -1.16 8.76 -1.49
CA THR A 61 -0.71 7.66 -0.62
C THR A 61 -1.91 6.95 -0.04
N LEU A 62 -1.93 5.62 -0.14
CA LEU A 62 -2.93 4.76 0.48
C LEU A 62 -2.34 4.00 1.65
N TYR A 63 -3.14 3.82 2.66
CA TYR A 63 -2.85 3.04 3.86
C TYR A 63 -3.96 2.03 4.07
N TYR A 64 -3.59 0.81 4.43
CA TYR A 64 -4.51 -0.30 4.65
C TYR A 64 -4.44 -0.80 6.08
N MET A 65 -5.61 -1.18 6.60
CA MET A 65 -5.75 -1.72 7.94
C MET A 65 -6.67 -2.93 7.88
N ASN A 66 -6.15 -4.11 8.23
CA ASN A 66 -6.88 -5.36 8.22
C ASN A 66 -6.89 -5.97 9.63
N TYR A 67 -8.06 -6.27 10.15
CA TYR A 67 -8.26 -6.78 11.50
C TYR A 67 -9.20 -7.98 11.52
N TYR A 68 -8.95 -8.93 12.42
CA TYR A 68 -9.92 -9.95 12.79
C TYR A 68 -11.04 -9.28 13.58
N THR A 69 -12.29 -9.38 13.11
CA THR A 69 -13.45 -8.70 13.72
C THR A 69 -13.67 -9.13 15.17
N GLN A 70 -13.46 -10.43 15.48
CA GLN A 70 -13.76 -10.99 16.81
C GLN A 70 -12.72 -10.62 17.88
N THR A 71 -11.45 -10.45 17.49
CA THR A 71 -10.37 -10.19 18.43
C THR A 71 -9.86 -8.75 18.40
N GLY A 72 -10.05 -8.07 17.27
CA GLY A 72 -9.45 -6.76 17.00
C GLY A 72 -7.94 -6.83 16.74
N GLU A 73 -7.38 -8.04 16.62
CA GLU A 73 -5.97 -8.21 16.29
C GLU A 73 -5.74 -7.90 14.81
N ARG A 74 -4.58 -7.30 14.52
CA ARG A 74 -4.17 -7.01 13.16
C ARG A 74 -3.91 -8.31 12.39
N ILE A 75 -4.39 -8.38 11.16
CA ILE A 75 -4.08 -9.47 10.24
C ILE A 75 -2.70 -9.20 9.65
N THR A 76 -1.80 -10.16 9.85
CA THR A 76 -0.45 -10.22 9.26
C THR A 76 -0.33 -11.45 8.38
N PHE A 77 0.68 -11.53 7.53
CA PHE A 77 0.89 -12.71 6.68
C PHE A 77 1.10 -13.98 7.50
N ASP A 78 1.83 -13.89 8.61
CA ASP A 78 2.01 -15.02 9.52
C ASP A 78 0.70 -15.52 10.13
N SER A 79 -0.26 -14.60 10.38
CA SER A 79 -1.58 -14.98 10.92
C SER A 79 -2.50 -15.60 9.86
N LEU A 80 -2.23 -15.36 8.58
CA LEU A 80 -2.97 -15.96 7.45
C LEU A 80 -2.48 -17.38 7.14
N GLY A 81 -1.18 -17.64 7.29
CA GLY A 81 -0.58 -18.94 7.05
C GLY A 81 0.93 -18.86 6.89
N SER A 82 1.65 -19.89 7.31
CA SER A 82 3.13 -19.88 7.31
C SER A 82 3.77 -19.78 5.92
N GLY A 83 3.05 -20.15 4.84
CA GLY A 83 3.48 -20.01 3.45
C GLY A 83 2.87 -18.82 2.72
N PHE A 84 1.98 -18.07 3.37
CA PHE A 84 1.17 -17.05 2.74
C PHE A 84 2.00 -15.97 2.02
N ARG A 85 3.05 -15.45 2.66
CA ARG A 85 3.91 -14.42 2.09
C ARG A 85 4.58 -14.87 0.79
N ASP A 86 5.20 -16.06 0.80
CA ASP A 86 5.92 -16.59 -0.37
C ASP A 86 4.93 -16.84 -1.51
N LYS A 87 3.73 -17.35 -1.18
CA LYS A 87 2.68 -17.56 -2.16
C LYS A 87 2.13 -16.24 -2.71
N ALA A 88 1.94 -15.22 -1.88
CA ALA A 88 1.55 -13.88 -2.33
C ALA A 88 2.58 -13.29 -3.30
N LEU A 89 3.87 -13.38 -2.98
CA LEU A 89 4.95 -12.93 -3.88
C LEU A 89 4.92 -13.67 -5.22
N GLU A 90 4.75 -15.00 -5.22
CA GLU A 90 4.62 -15.80 -6.44
C GLU A 90 3.44 -15.31 -7.30
N LEU A 91 2.26 -15.19 -6.70
CA LEU A 91 1.02 -14.83 -7.41
C LEU A 91 1.06 -13.39 -7.95
N VAL A 92 1.53 -12.43 -7.15
CA VAL A 92 1.70 -11.03 -7.59
C VAL A 92 2.73 -10.93 -8.70
N THR A 93 3.85 -11.66 -8.60
CA THR A 93 4.89 -11.70 -9.67
C THR A 93 4.32 -12.23 -10.97
N ALA A 94 3.55 -13.32 -10.92
CA ALA A 94 2.92 -13.90 -12.10
C ALA A 94 1.94 -12.92 -12.76
N LYS A 95 1.11 -12.25 -11.95
CA LYS A 95 0.14 -11.26 -12.42
C LYS A 95 0.81 -10.03 -13.02
N ALA A 96 1.88 -9.53 -12.39
CA ALA A 96 2.67 -8.43 -12.91
C ALA A 96 3.31 -8.77 -14.27
N ALA A 97 3.85 -9.99 -14.42
CA ALA A 97 4.41 -10.45 -15.69
C ALA A 97 3.34 -10.53 -16.81
N GLU A 98 2.12 -10.98 -16.48
CA GLU A 98 0.99 -10.95 -17.43
C GLU A 98 0.64 -9.53 -17.87
N MET A 99 0.55 -8.59 -16.93
CA MET A 99 0.24 -7.19 -17.21
C MET A 99 1.34 -6.56 -18.07
N GLN A 100 2.60 -6.75 -17.70
CA GLN A 100 3.74 -6.24 -18.46
C GLN A 100 3.76 -6.76 -19.91
N ALA A 101 3.44 -8.05 -20.11
CA ALA A 101 3.39 -8.63 -21.44
C ALA A 101 2.26 -8.07 -22.32
N LYS A 102 1.19 -7.56 -21.72
CA LYS A 102 0.03 -7.00 -22.44
C LYS A 102 0.16 -5.49 -22.68
N GLU A 103 0.67 -4.76 -21.70
CA GLU A 103 0.52 -3.30 -21.63
C GLU A 103 1.87 -2.56 -21.63
N ASP A 104 2.98 -3.26 -21.37
CA ASP A 104 4.33 -2.67 -21.25
C ASP A 104 4.35 -1.43 -20.33
N CYS A 105 3.68 -1.55 -19.16
CA CYS A 105 3.39 -0.42 -18.29
C CYS A 105 4.38 -0.26 -17.12
N PHE A 106 5.20 -1.28 -16.84
CA PHE A 106 6.14 -1.25 -15.71
C PHE A 106 7.56 -0.85 -16.15
N PHE A 107 8.36 -0.45 -15.18
CA PHE A 107 9.80 -0.19 -15.39
C PHE A 107 10.54 -1.46 -15.81
N ASN A 108 11.65 -1.32 -16.52
CA ASN A 108 12.42 -2.46 -17.05
C ASN A 108 12.94 -3.45 -15.99
N ASP A 109 13.03 -3.03 -14.74
CA ASP A 109 13.52 -3.83 -13.61
C ASP A 109 12.49 -3.97 -12.47
N TYR A 110 11.20 -3.86 -12.82
CA TYR A 110 10.09 -3.90 -11.87
C TYR A 110 10.07 -5.15 -10.98
N GLU A 111 10.57 -6.29 -11.48
CA GLU A 111 10.61 -7.54 -10.70
C GLU A 111 11.37 -7.41 -9.38
N LYS A 112 12.39 -6.55 -9.33
CA LYS A 112 13.14 -6.29 -8.11
C LYS A 112 12.29 -5.60 -7.04
N SER A 113 11.36 -4.76 -7.48
CA SER A 113 10.52 -3.93 -6.62
C SER A 113 9.20 -4.60 -6.20
N ILE A 114 8.87 -5.80 -6.71
CA ILE A 114 7.63 -6.51 -6.33
C ILE A 114 7.55 -6.75 -4.82
N LYS A 115 8.67 -6.92 -4.14
CA LYS A 115 8.72 -7.05 -2.67
C LYS A 115 8.13 -5.85 -1.93
N LEU A 116 8.12 -4.67 -2.55
CA LEU A 116 7.50 -3.45 -2.01
C LEU A 116 5.97 -3.41 -2.20
N VAL A 117 5.43 -4.36 -2.97
CA VAL A 117 3.99 -4.51 -3.21
C VAL A 117 3.38 -5.55 -2.26
N VAL A 118 4.18 -6.43 -1.66
CA VAL A 118 3.70 -7.51 -0.79
C VAL A 118 4.22 -7.29 0.64
N LEU A 119 3.59 -6.33 1.32
CA LEU A 119 3.94 -5.91 2.68
C LEU A 119 2.71 -6.00 3.60
N ASP A 120 2.92 -6.45 4.84
CA ASP A 120 1.87 -6.51 5.87
C ASP A 120 2.13 -5.55 7.05
N GLY A 121 3.22 -4.81 6.99
CA GLY A 121 3.62 -3.84 8.00
C GLY A 121 4.46 -4.43 9.13
N THR A 122 4.97 -5.64 8.98
CA THR A 122 5.95 -6.23 9.89
C THR A 122 7.38 -6.18 9.35
N GLU A 123 7.53 -5.81 8.07
CA GLU A 123 8.80 -5.78 7.36
C GLU A 123 9.70 -4.61 7.76
N ASP A 124 11.00 -4.86 7.68
CA ASP A 124 12.01 -3.81 7.72
C ASP A 124 12.22 -3.24 6.30
N LEU A 125 11.62 -2.08 6.05
CA LEU A 125 11.75 -1.40 4.74
C LEU A 125 13.19 -1.08 4.38
N ASN A 126 14.04 -0.72 5.35
CA ASN A 126 15.44 -0.43 5.06
C ASN A 126 16.16 -1.67 4.52
N ALA A 127 15.89 -2.84 5.10
CA ALA A 127 16.46 -4.10 4.61
C ALA A 127 15.99 -4.40 3.18
N ILE A 128 14.70 -4.20 2.87
CA ILE A 128 14.16 -4.40 1.52
C ILE A 128 14.79 -3.41 0.53
N TYR A 129 14.89 -2.13 0.87
CA TYR A 129 15.51 -1.13 -0.01
C TYR A 129 16.98 -1.43 -0.26
N GLN A 130 17.73 -1.85 0.76
CA GLN A 130 19.13 -2.24 0.59
C GLN A 130 19.30 -3.47 -0.31
N GLU A 131 18.38 -4.44 -0.22
CA GLU A 131 18.36 -5.60 -1.11
C GLU A 131 18.11 -5.20 -2.57
N ILE A 132 17.16 -4.29 -2.82
CA ILE A 132 16.75 -3.87 -4.17
C ILE A 132 17.79 -2.94 -4.80
N TYR A 133 18.27 -1.96 -4.07
CA TYR A 133 19.04 -0.83 -4.59
C TYR A 133 20.50 -0.80 -4.14
N GLY A 134 20.90 -1.69 -3.22
CA GLY A 134 22.25 -1.80 -2.69
C GLY A 134 22.45 -1.09 -1.34
N PRO A 135 23.59 -1.40 -0.65
CA PRO A 135 23.81 -1.00 0.74
C PRO A 135 24.07 0.50 0.93
N ASP A 136 24.39 1.23 -0.15
CA ASP A 136 24.71 2.67 -0.09
C ASP A 136 23.46 3.57 -0.16
N ILE A 137 22.28 2.99 -0.25
CA ILE A 137 21.04 3.75 -0.11
C ILE A 137 21.02 4.33 1.31
N ALA A 138 21.23 5.64 1.40
CA ALA A 138 21.21 6.36 2.66
C ALA A 138 19.86 6.10 3.35
N GLY A 139 19.96 5.61 4.59
CA GLY A 139 18.79 5.23 5.36
C GLY A 139 17.76 6.35 5.39
N THR A 140 16.69 6.15 4.70
CA THR A 140 15.44 6.76 5.09
C THR A 140 15.06 6.03 6.36
N ASP A 141 14.90 6.74 7.47
CA ASP A 141 14.41 6.19 8.73
C ASP A 141 12.90 5.92 8.53
N ASN A 142 12.62 4.91 7.71
CA ASN A 142 11.27 4.66 7.19
C ASN A 142 10.40 3.89 8.18
N GLY A 143 10.96 3.48 9.32
CA GLY A 143 10.22 2.69 10.29
C GLY A 143 9.73 1.33 9.74
N PRO A 144 8.75 0.71 10.39
CA PRO A 144 8.08 -0.47 9.84
C PRO A 144 7.29 -0.10 8.59
N ALA A 145 7.21 -1.01 7.64
CA ALA A 145 6.42 -0.85 6.42
C ALA A 145 4.93 -0.65 6.75
N ASP A 146 4.22 0.14 5.96
CA ASP A 146 2.77 0.11 5.95
C ASP A 146 2.29 -1.09 5.11
N PRO A 147 1.16 -1.73 5.46
CA PRO A 147 0.59 -2.76 4.61
C PRO A 147 0.22 -2.20 3.24
N THR A 148 0.52 -2.97 2.21
CA THR A 148 0.18 -2.65 0.82
C THR A 148 -0.98 -3.50 0.30
N PHE A 149 -1.77 -4.11 1.18
CA PHE A 149 -2.86 -4.98 0.81
C PHE A 149 -4.14 -4.72 1.60
N TYR A 150 -5.26 -5.07 0.98
CA TYR A 150 -6.56 -5.12 1.62
C TYR A 150 -7.29 -6.43 1.29
N ILE A 151 -8.31 -6.74 2.08
CA ILE A 151 -9.06 -8.00 2.01
C ILE A 151 -10.49 -7.69 1.56
N THR A 152 -10.90 -8.29 0.45
CA THR A 152 -12.26 -8.24 -0.09
C THR A 152 -13.06 -9.47 0.36
N GLU A 153 -14.28 -9.62 -0.12
CA GLU A 153 -15.09 -10.85 0.09
C GLU A 153 -14.53 -12.05 -0.69
N ASP A 154 -13.84 -11.82 -1.80
CA ASP A 154 -13.37 -12.85 -2.73
C ASP A 154 -11.89 -13.20 -2.59
N GLY A 155 -11.08 -12.33 -1.95
CA GLY A 155 -9.64 -12.54 -1.86
C GLY A 155 -8.87 -11.33 -1.36
N PHE A 156 -7.66 -11.21 -1.85
CA PHE A 156 -6.71 -10.17 -1.48
C PHE A 156 -6.42 -9.26 -2.67
N VAL A 157 -6.23 -7.98 -2.40
CA VAL A 157 -5.74 -7.04 -3.40
C VAL A 157 -4.44 -6.44 -2.87
N PHE A 158 -3.37 -6.59 -3.63
CA PHE A 158 -2.07 -5.99 -3.36
C PHE A 158 -1.90 -4.76 -4.24
N GLU A 159 -1.51 -3.65 -3.65
CA GLU A 159 -1.40 -2.38 -4.36
C GLU A 159 0.06 -1.98 -4.61
N SER A 160 0.36 -1.64 -5.84
CA SER A 160 1.59 -0.94 -6.20
C SER A 160 1.34 0.56 -6.20
N GLY A 161 1.87 1.24 -5.20
CA GLY A 161 1.85 2.70 -5.13
C GLY A 161 2.58 3.37 -6.30
N GLN A 162 2.45 4.68 -6.38
CA GLN A 162 3.12 5.48 -7.41
C GLN A 162 4.64 5.27 -7.38
N TYR A 163 5.25 5.15 -8.54
CA TYR A 163 6.71 4.96 -8.72
C TYR A 163 7.31 3.68 -8.14
N VAL A 164 6.52 2.73 -7.65
CA VAL A 164 7.03 1.44 -7.15
C VAL A 164 7.39 0.51 -8.32
N LEU A 165 6.41 0.16 -9.15
CA LEU A 165 6.62 -0.67 -10.34
C LEU A 165 6.52 0.12 -11.64
N GLN A 166 5.82 1.25 -11.65
CA GLN A 166 5.40 2.01 -12.82
C GLN A 166 5.59 3.51 -12.62
N SER A 167 5.51 4.27 -13.74
CA SER A 167 5.53 5.73 -13.70
C SER A 167 4.23 6.30 -13.12
N TYR A 168 4.28 7.56 -12.68
CA TYR A 168 3.10 8.31 -12.24
C TYR A 168 1.92 8.26 -13.23
N ALA A 169 2.22 8.31 -14.51
CA ALA A 169 1.19 8.35 -15.58
C ALA A 169 0.37 7.05 -15.68
N VAL A 170 0.90 5.93 -15.24
CA VAL A 170 0.17 4.65 -15.15
C VAL A 170 -0.79 4.67 -13.95
N GLY A 171 -0.47 5.42 -12.92
CA GLY A 171 -1.24 5.49 -11.69
C GLY A 171 -0.93 4.35 -10.71
N ILE A 172 -1.90 4.05 -9.87
CA ILE A 172 -1.86 2.94 -8.91
C ILE A 172 -2.29 1.66 -9.62
N VAL A 173 -1.65 0.56 -9.30
CA VAL A 173 -1.95 -0.76 -9.90
C VAL A 173 -2.34 -1.74 -8.80
N ASP A 174 -3.52 -2.33 -8.96
CA ASP A 174 -4.07 -3.37 -8.09
C ASP A 174 -3.84 -4.76 -8.67
N PHE A 175 -3.32 -5.65 -7.82
CA PHE A 175 -3.18 -7.08 -8.11
C PHE A 175 -4.24 -7.85 -7.32
N GLU A 176 -5.38 -8.10 -7.95
CA GLU A 176 -6.47 -8.89 -7.36
C GLU A 176 -6.13 -10.37 -7.41
N ILE A 177 -6.04 -11.02 -6.26
CA ILE A 177 -5.71 -12.44 -6.10
C ILE A 177 -6.85 -13.15 -5.36
N PRO A 178 -7.60 -14.05 -6.02
CA PRO A 178 -8.64 -14.84 -5.37
C PRO A 178 -8.09 -15.64 -4.18
N ALA A 179 -8.85 -15.74 -3.09
CA ALA A 179 -8.47 -16.52 -1.92
C ALA A 179 -8.14 -17.99 -2.26
N ALA A 180 -8.85 -18.57 -3.22
CA ALA A 180 -8.65 -19.95 -3.67
C ALA A 180 -7.27 -20.21 -4.28
N ASP A 181 -6.59 -19.17 -4.82
CA ASP A 181 -5.28 -19.32 -5.46
C ASP A 181 -4.15 -19.52 -4.44
N PHE A 182 -4.42 -19.23 -3.16
CA PHE A 182 -3.48 -19.49 -2.08
C PHE A 182 -3.47 -20.95 -1.64
N GLY A 183 -4.53 -21.72 -1.90
CA GLY A 183 -4.61 -23.14 -1.55
C GLY A 183 -4.31 -23.39 -0.07
N ASP A 184 -3.39 -24.34 0.21
CA ASP A 184 -3.00 -24.73 1.57
C ASP A 184 -2.16 -23.66 2.32
N ASP A 185 -1.66 -22.65 1.62
CA ASP A 185 -0.89 -21.54 2.21
C ASP A 185 -1.78 -20.53 2.94
N LEU A 186 -3.09 -20.52 2.67
CA LEU A 186 -4.08 -19.77 3.42
C LEU A 186 -4.80 -20.68 4.41
N THR A 187 -4.39 -20.64 5.67
CA THR A 187 -4.94 -21.49 6.73
C THR A 187 -5.93 -20.77 7.65
N ALA A 188 -5.95 -19.45 7.62
CA ALA A 188 -6.89 -18.65 8.40
C ALA A 188 -8.32 -18.77 7.85
N ASP A 189 -9.30 -18.98 8.72
CA ASP A 189 -10.74 -19.02 8.38
C ASP A 189 -11.29 -17.59 8.28
N ILE A 190 -11.01 -16.91 7.18
CA ILE A 190 -11.44 -15.53 6.93
C ILE A 190 -12.36 -15.37 5.70
N PHE A 191 -12.62 -16.45 4.96
CA PHE A 191 -13.53 -16.49 3.80
C PHE A 191 -14.68 -17.47 4.01
#